data_01afc7c6b32f38670865ace0248b3955
#
_entry.id   01afc7c6b32f38670865ace0248b3955
#
_cell.length_a   1.000
_cell.length_b   1.000
_cell.length_c   1.000
_cell.angle_alpha   90.00
_cell.angle_beta   90.00
_cell.angle_gamma   90.00
#
_symmetry.space_group_name_H-M   'P 1'
#
loop_
_entity.id
_entity.type
_entity.pdbx_description
1 polymer ?
#
loop_
_entity_poly.entity_id
_entity_poly.type
_entity_poly.pdbx_seq_one_letter_code
_entity_poly.pdbx_strand_id
1 'polypeptide(L)'
;VAKKLGIEVDETMGKGKLIDEIFGETCEGDFIQPTFICDYPVEMSPLTKMHRSKPGLTERFELMVNGKELANAYSELNDPIDQEQRFIDQMKLADKGDDEAMIIDHDFLRALQYGMPPTFGIGIGIDRLVMLMTGKFAIGEVMLFPQMKPETTQTKDATSKYVALGIPEAWVEVIQKAGFMTIESLKECNPNKLHQDICGLNKKYKLELTNPTKEEVAEWVSKVN
;
A
#
# COMPACT_ATOMS: atom_id res chain seq x y z
N VAL A 1 19.52 14.03 3.06
CA VAL A 1 19.33 14.21 1.60
C VAL A 1 17.84 14.19 1.27
N ALA A 2 17.11 13.12 1.60
CA ALA A 2 15.69 12.93 1.28
C ALA A 2 14.81 14.18 1.61
N LYS A 3 14.86 14.68 2.85
CA LYS A 3 14.13 15.91 3.27
C LYS A 3 14.45 17.14 2.40
N LYS A 4 15.67 17.26 1.85
CA LYS A 4 16.04 18.37 0.95
C LYS A 4 15.41 18.22 -0.44
N LEU A 5 15.04 17.00 -0.81
CA LEU A 5 14.37 16.67 -2.08
C LEU A 5 12.84 16.71 -1.95
N GLY A 6 12.31 17.05 -0.77
CA GLY A 6 10.87 17.09 -0.52
C GLY A 6 10.23 15.73 -0.23
N ILE A 7 11.04 14.69 -0.06
CA ILE A 7 10.58 13.32 0.24
C ILE A 7 10.16 13.25 1.70
N GLU A 8 8.96 12.74 1.97
CA GLU A 8 8.49 12.46 3.33
C GLU A 8 9.39 11.40 3.98
N VAL A 9 9.86 11.70 5.17
CA VAL A 9 10.75 10.80 5.91
C VAL A 9 10.22 10.66 7.32
N ASP A 10 9.91 9.45 7.71
CA ASP A 10 9.55 9.10 9.08
C ASP A 10 10.69 8.37 9.82
N GLU A 11 10.50 8.13 11.13
CA GLU A 11 11.51 7.51 11.99
C GLU A 11 11.61 5.98 11.79
N THR A 12 10.68 5.38 11.06
CA THR A 12 10.65 3.93 10.76
C THR A 12 11.54 3.58 9.58
N MET A 13 11.83 4.55 8.71
CA MET A 13 12.62 4.34 7.49
C MET A 13 14.07 4.03 7.80
N GLY A 14 14.49 2.80 7.49
CA GLY A 14 15.89 2.41 7.48
C GLY A 14 16.67 3.01 6.30
N LYS A 15 17.99 2.83 6.31
CA LYS A 15 18.90 3.34 5.25
C LYS A 15 18.48 2.82 3.86
N GLY A 16 18.11 1.53 3.74
CA GLY A 16 17.68 0.93 2.47
C GLY A 16 16.46 1.63 1.90
N LYS A 17 15.39 1.77 2.68
CA LYS A 17 14.16 2.43 2.27
C LYS A 17 14.38 3.90 1.86
N LEU A 18 15.24 4.63 2.58
CA LEU A 18 15.59 6.00 2.20
C LEU A 18 16.35 6.09 0.86
N ILE A 19 17.17 5.10 0.53
CA ILE A 19 17.85 5.05 -0.78
C ILE A 19 16.83 4.77 -1.87
N ASP A 20 15.91 3.86 -1.64
CA ASP A 20 14.86 3.47 -2.57
C ASP A 20 13.94 4.66 -2.89
N GLU A 21 13.41 5.32 -1.87
CA GLU A 21 12.59 6.53 -2.02
C GLU A 21 13.32 7.65 -2.80
N ILE A 22 14.60 7.88 -2.50
CA ILE A 22 15.38 8.87 -3.24
C ILE A 22 15.54 8.45 -4.71
N PHE A 23 15.82 7.18 -4.97
CA PHE A 23 15.96 6.67 -6.32
C PHE A 23 14.65 6.74 -7.11
N GLY A 24 13.53 6.30 -6.52
CA GLY A 24 12.21 6.36 -7.12
C GLY A 24 11.82 7.78 -7.52
N GLU A 25 11.97 8.73 -6.60
CA GLU A 25 11.57 10.13 -6.83
C GLU A 25 12.51 10.91 -7.78
N THR A 26 13.78 10.52 -7.88
CA THR A 26 14.76 11.35 -8.61
C THR A 26 15.34 10.71 -9.86
N CYS A 27 15.28 9.40 -10.02
CA CYS A 27 16.00 8.69 -11.07
C CYS A 27 15.11 7.74 -11.90
N GLU A 28 14.17 7.05 -11.26
CA GLU A 28 13.44 5.94 -11.89
C GLU A 28 12.74 6.36 -13.19
N GLY A 29 12.08 7.52 -13.18
CA GLY A 29 11.36 8.08 -14.32
C GLY A 29 12.24 8.42 -15.54
N ASP A 30 13.54 8.57 -15.36
CA ASP A 30 14.48 8.96 -16.41
C ASP A 30 14.95 7.77 -17.28
N PHE A 31 14.75 6.52 -16.82
CA PHE A 31 15.18 5.32 -17.53
C PHE A 31 14.20 4.92 -18.65
N ILE A 32 14.20 5.67 -19.73
CA ILE A 32 13.32 5.38 -20.90
C ILE A 32 13.81 4.16 -21.66
N GLN A 33 15.11 4.11 -21.97
CA GLN A 33 15.74 2.97 -22.65
C GLN A 33 15.98 1.83 -21.67
N PRO A 34 16.01 0.56 -22.12
CA PRO A 34 16.33 -0.58 -21.28
C PRO A 34 17.65 -0.36 -20.55
N THR A 35 17.59 -0.26 -19.21
CA THR A 35 18.74 0.03 -18.36
C THR A 35 18.78 -0.94 -17.19
N PHE A 36 19.92 -1.57 -16.96
CA PHE A 36 20.15 -2.42 -15.79
C PHE A 36 20.69 -1.58 -14.63
N ILE A 37 19.97 -1.59 -13.52
CA ILE A 37 20.46 -1.06 -12.24
C ILE A 37 20.98 -2.23 -11.44
N CYS A 38 22.26 -2.19 -11.10
CA CYS A 38 22.96 -3.33 -10.50
C CYS A 38 23.48 -3.01 -9.09
N ASP A 39 23.82 -4.08 -8.34
CA ASP A 39 24.54 -3.98 -7.07
C ASP A 39 23.75 -3.25 -5.98
N TYR A 40 22.58 -3.78 -5.65
CA TYR A 40 21.71 -3.24 -4.60
C TYR A 40 22.30 -3.39 -3.19
N PRO A 41 22.03 -2.45 -2.28
CA PRO A 41 22.40 -2.60 -0.87
C PRO A 41 21.82 -3.86 -0.22
N VAL A 42 22.59 -4.45 0.67
CA VAL A 42 22.18 -5.66 1.43
C VAL A 42 20.90 -5.43 2.19
N GLU A 43 20.72 -4.24 2.76
CA GLU A 43 19.56 -3.86 3.56
C GLU A 43 18.23 -3.90 2.77
N MET A 44 18.29 -3.74 1.44
CA MET A 44 17.14 -3.78 0.52
C MET A 44 16.91 -5.15 -0.11
N SER A 45 17.73 -6.14 0.21
CA SER A 45 17.75 -7.40 -0.52
C SER A 45 17.89 -8.61 0.41
N PRO A 46 16.90 -8.89 1.27
CA PRO A 46 17.01 -9.88 2.34
C PRO A 46 17.18 -11.33 1.84
N LEU A 47 16.80 -11.65 0.60
CA LEU A 47 16.88 -12.98 0.01
C LEU A 47 18.07 -13.14 -0.97
N THR A 48 18.86 -12.10 -1.12
CA THR A 48 19.92 -12.05 -2.14
C THR A 48 21.29 -12.31 -1.54
N LYS A 49 22.08 -13.09 -2.26
CA LYS A 49 23.47 -13.37 -1.90
C LYS A 49 24.32 -12.10 -1.89
N MET A 50 25.22 -11.99 -0.92
CA MET A 50 26.19 -10.89 -0.88
C MET A 50 27.05 -10.87 -2.15
N HIS A 51 27.37 -9.67 -2.61
CA HIS A 51 28.26 -9.49 -3.76
C HIS A 51 29.66 -10.02 -3.45
N ARG A 52 30.20 -10.87 -4.35
CA ARG A 52 31.46 -11.58 -4.16
C ARG A 52 32.69 -10.68 -4.01
N SER A 53 32.64 -9.43 -4.46
CA SER A 53 33.78 -8.51 -4.47
C SER A 53 33.45 -7.09 -3.95
N LYS A 54 32.18 -6.77 -3.65
CA LYS A 54 31.75 -5.45 -3.19
C LYS A 54 31.02 -5.59 -1.83
N PRO A 55 31.72 -5.43 -0.69
CA PRO A 55 31.10 -5.55 0.62
C PRO A 55 29.92 -4.57 0.80
N GLY A 56 28.84 -5.02 1.44
CA GLY A 56 27.63 -4.24 1.67
C GLY A 56 26.67 -4.16 0.49
N LEU A 57 27.02 -4.76 -0.64
CA LEU A 57 26.16 -4.89 -1.81
C LEU A 57 25.77 -6.35 -2.06
N THR A 58 24.76 -6.56 -2.92
CA THR A 58 24.25 -7.87 -3.33
C THR A 58 24.42 -8.07 -4.83
N GLU A 59 24.45 -9.33 -5.27
CA GLU A 59 24.43 -9.71 -6.68
C GLU A 59 22.99 -9.67 -7.22
N ARG A 60 22.46 -8.45 -7.40
CA ARG A 60 21.08 -8.18 -7.85
C ARG A 60 21.11 -7.14 -8.96
N PHE A 61 20.16 -7.29 -9.91
CA PHE A 61 19.85 -6.22 -10.83
C PHE A 61 18.35 -6.08 -11.02
N GLU A 62 17.93 -4.89 -11.39
CA GLU A 62 16.60 -4.62 -11.94
C GLU A 62 16.74 -4.07 -13.35
N LEU A 63 15.85 -4.51 -14.23
CA LEU A 63 15.75 -3.99 -15.60
C LEU A 63 14.65 -2.92 -15.62
N MET A 64 15.09 -1.67 -15.78
CA MET A 64 14.21 -0.53 -15.94
C MET A 64 13.95 -0.27 -17.43
N VAL A 65 12.68 -0.08 -17.79
CA VAL A 65 12.26 0.29 -19.16
C VAL A 65 11.09 1.24 -19.08
N ASN A 66 11.19 2.35 -19.78
CA ASN A 66 10.12 3.36 -19.85
C ASN A 66 9.68 3.85 -18.45
N GLY A 67 10.65 4.10 -17.56
CA GLY A 67 10.41 4.57 -16.20
C GLY A 67 9.75 3.54 -15.27
N LYS A 68 9.88 2.23 -15.56
CA LYS A 68 9.29 1.17 -14.76
C LYS A 68 10.20 -0.04 -14.68
N GLU A 69 10.23 -0.69 -13.53
CA GLU A 69 10.85 -2.01 -13.38
C GLU A 69 10.09 -3.04 -14.22
N LEU A 70 10.80 -3.69 -15.14
CA LEU A 70 10.29 -4.78 -15.96
C LEU A 70 10.67 -6.15 -15.42
N ALA A 71 11.89 -6.27 -14.89
CA ALA A 71 12.39 -7.51 -14.32
C ALA A 71 13.33 -7.24 -13.15
N ASN A 72 13.37 -8.19 -12.21
CA ASN A 72 14.24 -8.20 -11.04
C ASN A 72 14.89 -9.58 -10.94
N ALA A 73 16.19 -9.61 -10.74
CA ALA A 73 16.94 -10.86 -10.74
C ALA A 73 18.14 -10.78 -9.81
N TYR A 74 18.46 -11.91 -9.17
CA TYR A 74 19.57 -11.98 -8.22
C TYR A 74 20.11 -13.40 -8.03
N SER A 75 21.35 -13.47 -7.54
CA SER A 75 21.89 -14.70 -6.99
C SER A 75 21.19 -15.01 -5.68
N GLU A 76 20.56 -16.18 -5.59
CA GLU A 76 19.82 -16.60 -4.39
C GLU A 76 20.75 -16.77 -3.19
N LEU A 77 20.32 -16.28 -2.03
CA LEU A 77 21.01 -16.54 -0.77
C LEU A 77 20.79 -18.00 -0.38
N ASN A 78 21.85 -18.79 -0.44
CA ASN A 78 21.80 -20.23 -0.19
C ASN A 78 22.49 -20.66 1.09
N ASP A 79 22.91 -19.73 1.94
CA ASP A 79 23.44 -19.97 3.29
C ASP A 79 22.31 -19.81 4.32
N PRO A 80 21.88 -20.89 5.00
CA PRO A 80 20.79 -20.82 5.96
C PRO A 80 21.11 -19.95 7.20
N ILE A 81 22.40 -19.83 7.57
CA ILE A 81 22.82 -19.03 8.73
C ILE A 81 22.73 -17.54 8.39
N ASP A 82 23.25 -17.12 7.22
CA ASP A 82 23.12 -15.74 6.74
C ASP A 82 21.63 -15.40 6.53
N GLN A 83 20.83 -16.32 5.95
CA GLN A 83 19.40 -16.09 5.74
C GLN A 83 18.63 -15.88 7.04
N GLU A 84 18.91 -16.67 8.07
CA GLU A 84 18.30 -16.49 9.39
C GLU A 84 18.63 -15.11 9.96
N GLN A 85 19.89 -14.69 9.87
CA GLN A 85 20.31 -13.37 10.33
C GLN A 85 19.58 -12.24 9.57
N ARG A 86 19.38 -12.39 8.24
CA ARG A 86 18.63 -11.42 7.44
C ARG A 86 17.18 -11.30 7.89
N PHE A 87 16.51 -12.42 8.18
CA PHE A 87 15.15 -12.40 8.71
C PHE A 87 15.09 -11.73 10.09
N ILE A 88 16.05 -12.00 10.97
CA ILE A 88 16.13 -11.34 12.29
C ILE A 88 16.29 -9.82 12.11
N ASP A 89 17.09 -9.38 11.16
CA ASP A 89 17.27 -7.95 10.90
C ASP A 89 16.02 -7.30 10.28
N GLN A 90 15.29 -8.01 9.44
CA GLN A 90 13.99 -7.58 8.93
C GLN A 90 12.95 -7.44 10.06
N MET A 91 12.89 -8.38 11.01
CA MET A 91 11.99 -8.27 12.17
C MET A 91 12.26 -7.04 13.02
N LYS A 92 13.52 -6.63 13.17
CA LYS A 92 13.86 -5.39 13.88
C LYS A 92 13.34 -4.13 13.16
N LEU A 93 13.14 -4.19 11.84
CA LEU A 93 12.49 -3.13 11.08
C LEU A 93 10.98 -3.17 11.27
N ALA A 94 10.37 -4.37 11.25
CA ALA A 94 8.94 -4.55 11.57
C ALA A 94 8.58 -3.99 12.95
N ASP A 95 9.41 -4.27 13.98
CA ASP A 95 9.22 -3.74 15.34
C ASP A 95 9.26 -2.20 15.40
N LYS A 96 9.87 -1.56 14.41
CA LYS A 96 9.89 -0.10 14.27
C LYS A 96 8.74 0.46 13.44
N GLY A 97 7.85 -0.42 12.92
CA GLY A 97 6.68 -0.03 12.14
C GLY A 97 6.86 -0.11 10.63
N ASP A 98 7.85 -0.83 10.15
CA ASP A 98 8.00 -1.14 8.71
C ASP A 98 7.06 -2.29 8.34
N ASP A 99 5.92 -1.98 7.72
CA ASP A 99 4.88 -2.94 7.34
C ASP A 99 5.30 -3.86 6.17
N GLU A 100 6.39 -3.53 5.46
CA GLU A 100 6.94 -4.32 4.36
C GLU A 100 8.01 -5.32 4.81
N ALA A 101 8.43 -5.25 6.08
CA ALA A 101 9.47 -6.10 6.61
C ALA A 101 9.03 -7.58 6.68
N MET A 102 9.92 -8.47 6.28
CA MET A 102 9.65 -9.92 6.25
C MET A 102 9.68 -10.54 7.65
N ILE A 103 8.78 -11.50 7.85
CA ILE A 103 8.78 -12.37 9.05
C ILE A 103 9.73 -13.57 8.85
N ILE A 104 10.14 -14.21 9.96
CA ILE A 104 10.96 -15.43 9.88
C ILE A 104 10.13 -16.58 9.32
N ASP A 105 10.56 -17.14 8.19
CA ASP A 105 10.02 -18.38 7.65
C ASP A 105 10.92 -19.57 8.05
N HIS A 106 10.53 -20.27 9.09
CA HIS A 106 11.27 -21.43 9.61
C HIS A 106 11.26 -22.63 8.64
N ASP A 107 10.22 -22.78 7.83
CA ASP A 107 10.13 -23.86 6.84
C ASP A 107 11.09 -23.59 5.68
N PHE A 108 11.20 -22.34 5.26
CA PHE A 108 12.19 -21.90 4.27
C PHE A 108 13.63 -22.13 4.76
N LEU A 109 13.94 -21.70 6.00
CA LEU A 109 15.25 -21.94 6.61
C LEU A 109 15.59 -23.43 6.69
N ARG A 110 14.63 -24.27 7.10
CA ARG A 110 14.79 -25.72 7.14
C ARG A 110 15.05 -26.29 5.73
N ALA A 111 14.34 -25.81 4.73
CA ALA A 111 14.57 -26.23 3.34
C ALA A 111 15.99 -25.88 2.86
N LEU A 112 16.50 -24.69 3.18
CA LEU A 112 17.88 -24.31 2.87
C LEU A 112 18.91 -25.22 3.53
N GLN A 113 18.66 -25.73 4.74
CA GLN A 113 19.54 -26.65 5.45
C GLN A 113 19.73 -28.01 4.74
N TYR A 114 18.78 -28.43 3.90
CA TYR A 114 18.94 -29.62 3.05
C TYR A 114 19.89 -29.40 1.88
N GLY A 115 20.23 -28.16 1.61
CA GLY A 115 21.19 -27.75 0.60
C GLY A 115 20.51 -27.15 -0.63
N MET A 116 20.91 -25.93 -0.97
CA MET A 116 20.53 -25.24 -2.20
C MET A 116 21.80 -25.00 -3.01
N PRO A 117 21.88 -25.48 -4.25
CA PRO A 117 23.03 -25.21 -5.12
C PRO A 117 23.08 -23.70 -5.47
N PRO A 118 24.21 -23.19 -5.97
CA PRO A 118 24.28 -21.85 -6.53
C PRO A 118 23.18 -21.68 -7.59
N THR A 119 22.27 -20.76 -7.32
CA THR A 119 21.06 -20.56 -8.12
C THR A 119 20.89 -19.07 -8.39
N PHE A 120 20.33 -18.76 -9.54
CA PHE A 120 19.98 -17.42 -9.95
C PHE A 120 18.48 -17.38 -10.23
N GLY A 121 17.78 -16.46 -9.60
CA GLY A 121 16.34 -16.25 -9.80
C GLY A 121 16.06 -14.99 -10.63
N ILE A 122 15.00 -15.02 -11.44
CA ILE A 122 14.50 -13.87 -12.17
C ILE A 122 12.98 -13.80 -12.10
N GLY A 123 12.44 -12.64 -11.75
CA GLY A 123 11.05 -12.28 -11.90
C GLY A 123 10.87 -11.31 -13.07
N ILE A 124 9.92 -11.60 -13.96
CA ILE A 124 9.59 -10.74 -15.10
C ILE A 124 8.12 -10.38 -14.98
N GLY A 125 7.81 -9.07 -14.95
CA GLY A 125 6.45 -8.56 -14.92
C GLY A 125 5.77 -8.76 -16.28
N ILE A 126 5.02 -9.85 -16.43
CA ILE A 126 4.36 -10.19 -17.72
C ILE A 126 3.40 -9.09 -18.16
N ASP A 127 2.59 -8.55 -17.25
CA ASP A 127 1.68 -7.46 -17.60
C ASP A 127 2.44 -6.21 -18.06
N ARG A 128 3.53 -5.85 -17.39
CA ARG A 128 4.40 -4.74 -17.83
C ARG A 128 5.07 -5.02 -19.17
N LEU A 129 5.48 -6.25 -19.42
CA LEU A 129 6.02 -6.66 -20.73
C LEU A 129 4.96 -6.52 -21.84
N VAL A 130 3.73 -6.95 -21.57
CA VAL A 130 2.61 -6.81 -22.52
C VAL A 130 2.30 -5.32 -22.76
N MET A 131 2.28 -4.50 -21.71
CA MET A 131 2.12 -3.04 -21.85
C MET A 131 3.19 -2.46 -22.79
N LEU A 132 4.45 -2.82 -22.58
CA LEU A 132 5.56 -2.36 -23.41
C LEU A 132 5.41 -2.78 -24.87
N MET A 133 5.10 -4.07 -25.13
CA MET A 133 4.95 -4.61 -26.47
C MET A 133 3.74 -4.08 -27.23
N THR A 134 2.68 -3.69 -26.52
CA THR A 134 1.44 -3.17 -27.11
C THR A 134 1.34 -1.65 -27.09
N GLY A 135 2.34 -0.97 -26.53
CA GLY A 135 2.36 0.50 -26.41
C GLY A 135 1.28 1.03 -25.46
N LYS A 136 0.91 0.25 -24.42
CA LYS A 136 -0.09 0.65 -23.44
C LYS A 136 0.57 1.23 -22.18
N PHE A 137 -0.10 2.20 -21.55
CA PHE A 137 0.45 2.93 -20.38
C PHE A 137 -0.18 2.50 -19.06
N ALA A 138 -1.37 1.93 -19.09
CA ALA A 138 -2.09 1.48 -17.90
C ALA A 138 -2.24 -0.04 -17.89
N ILE A 139 -1.96 -0.67 -16.74
CA ILE A 139 -2.05 -2.13 -16.56
C ILE A 139 -3.48 -2.66 -16.82
N GLY A 140 -4.51 -1.88 -16.48
CA GLY A 140 -5.90 -2.24 -16.75
C GLY A 140 -6.24 -2.40 -18.25
N GLU A 141 -5.42 -1.86 -19.16
CA GLU A 141 -5.62 -2.01 -20.61
C GLU A 141 -5.11 -3.35 -21.16
N VAL A 142 -4.28 -4.07 -20.41
CA VAL A 142 -3.68 -5.34 -20.81
C VAL A 142 -4.20 -6.54 -20.01
N MET A 143 -4.86 -6.29 -18.86
CA MET A 143 -5.49 -7.34 -18.06
C MET A 143 -6.87 -7.70 -18.61
N LEU A 144 -7.08 -8.96 -18.96
CA LEU A 144 -8.37 -9.44 -19.48
C LEU A 144 -9.48 -9.41 -18.42
N PHE A 145 -9.14 -9.70 -17.18
CA PHE A 145 -10.07 -9.77 -16.06
C PHE A 145 -9.49 -9.02 -14.83
N PRO A 146 -9.43 -7.67 -14.86
CA PRO A 146 -8.93 -6.91 -13.74
C PRO A 146 -9.85 -7.08 -12.52
N GLN A 147 -9.25 -7.18 -11.33
CA GLN A 147 -10.04 -7.12 -10.10
C GLN A 147 -10.66 -5.74 -9.98
N MET A 148 -11.97 -5.70 -10.05
CA MET A 148 -12.74 -4.49 -9.82
C MET A 148 -13.05 -4.35 -8.32
N LYS A 149 -13.13 -3.12 -7.82
CA LYS A 149 -13.71 -2.92 -6.48
C LYS A 149 -15.11 -3.53 -6.48
N PRO A 150 -15.48 -4.29 -5.42
CA PRO A 150 -16.84 -4.77 -5.30
C PRO A 150 -17.80 -3.60 -5.48
N GLU A 151 -18.78 -3.73 -6.38
CA GLU A 151 -19.90 -2.81 -6.38
C GLU A 151 -20.58 -2.97 -5.03
N THR A 152 -20.45 -1.98 -4.19
CA THR A 152 -21.26 -1.88 -2.98
C THR A 152 -22.67 -1.59 -3.45
N THR A 153 -23.42 -2.63 -3.78
CA THR A 153 -24.89 -2.60 -3.90
C THR A 153 -25.47 -2.43 -2.49
N GLN A 154 -25.05 -1.39 -1.78
CA GLN A 154 -25.82 -0.88 -0.67
C GLN A 154 -26.99 -0.14 -1.31
N THR A 155 -28.13 -0.81 -1.35
CA THR A 155 -29.40 -0.16 -1.66
C THR A 155 -29.55 1.00 -0.67
N LYS A 156 -29.42 2.23 -1.20
CA LYS A 156 -29.66 3.42 -0.38
C LYS A 156 -31.10 3.41 0.06
N ASP A 157 -31.32 3.58 1.34
CA ASP A 157 -32.65 3.87 1.82
C ASP A 157 -33.16 5.21 1.27
N ALA A 158 -34.44 5.27 0.98
CA ALA A 158 -35.06 6.50 0.51
C ALA A 158 -34.92 7.62 1.55
N THR A 159 -34.69 8.85 1.09
CA THR A 159 -34.61 10.05 1.93
C THR A 159 -35.74 10.16 2.95
N SER A 160 -36.97 9.78 2.55
CA SER A 160 -38.14 9.79 3.41
C SER A 160 -38.02 8.97 4.69
N LYS A 161 -37.24 7.88 4.67
CA LYS A 161 -36.99 7.06 5.88
C LYS A 161 -36.12 7.79 6.92
N TYR A 162 -35.13 8.54 6.46
CA TYR A 162 -34.27 9.37 7.34
C TYR A 162 -35.02 10.57 7.90
N VAL A 163 -35.83 11.22 7.07
CA VAL A 163 -36.69 12.35 7.49
C VAL A 163 -37.70 11.92 8.54
N ALA A 164 -38.23 10.70 8.44
CA ALA A 164 -39.12 10.15 9.46
C ALA A 164 -38.46 9.99 10.85
N LEU A 165 -37.15 9.90 10.93
CA LEU A 165 -36.38 9.91 12.17
C LEU A 165 -36.07 11.32 12.70
N GLY A 166 -36.53 12.36 11.99
CA GLY A 166 -36.26 13.76 12.34
C GLY A 166 -34.91 14.29 11.78
N ILE A 167 -34.27 13.57 10.87
CA ILE A 167 -33.07 14.03 10.21
C ILE A 167 -33.45 15.04 9.11
N PRO A 168 -32.93 16.27 9.13
CA PRO A 168 -33.22 17.23 8.07
C PRO A 168 -32.77 16.71 6.70
N GLU A 169 -33.58 16.90 5.67
CA GLU A 169 -33.37 16.38 4.32
C GLU A 169 -31.97 16.73 3.77
N ALA A 170 -31.50 17.96 4.03
CA ALA A 170 -30.16 18.41 3.63
C ALA A 170 -29.01 17.56 4.21
N TRP A 171 -29.21 16.90 5.34
CA TRP A 171 -28.20 16.06 5.99
C TRP A 171 -28.24 14.60 5.54
N VAL A 172 -29.31 14.16 4.88
CA VAL A 172 -29.43 12.73 4.47
C VAL A 172 -28.32 12.33 3.52
N GLU A 173 -28.05 13.15 2.51
CA GLU A 173 -26.96 12.85 1.56
C GLU A 173 -25.58 12.84 2.23
N VAL A 174 -25.36 13.72 3.21
CA VAL A 174 -24.11 13.81 3.96
C VAL A 174 -23.90 12.56 4.85
N ILE A 175 -24.96 12.10 5.50
CA ILE A 175 -24.98 10.88 6.31
C ILE A 175 -24.71 9.65 5.44
N GLN A 176 -25.34 9.57 4.26
CA GLN A 176 -25.09 8.50 3.30
C GLN A 176 -23.64 8.52 2.78
N LYS A 177 -23.08 9.71 2.52
CA LYS A 177 -21.64 9.87 2.15
C LYS A 177 -20.69 9.53 3.31
N ALA A 178 -21.14 9.64 4.55
CA ALA A 178 -20.39 9.19 5.72
C ALA A 178 -20.36 7.66 5.88
N GLY A 179 -21.06 6.93 4.99
CA GLY A 179 -21.08 5.45 4.99
C GLY A 179 -22.38 4.84 5.54
N PHE A 180 -23.32 5.66 6.02
CA PHE A 180 -24.60 5.18 6.57
C PHE A 180 -25.67 5.22 5.49
N MET A 181 -25.62 4.23 4.57
CA MET A 181 -26.49 4.15 3.40
C MET A 181 -27.90 3.64 3.73
N THR A 182 -28.06 2.94 4.85
CA THR A 182 -29.34 2.38 5.32
C THR A 182 -29.59 2.78 6.77
N ILE A 183 -30.86 2.78 7.19
CA ILE A 183 -31.22 3.07 8.59
C ILE A 183 -30.64 2.02 9.53
N GLU A 184 -30.59 0.75 9.11
CA GLU A 184 -29.94 -0.30 9.89
C GLU A 184 -28.49 0.03 10.21
N SER A 185 -27.76 0.65 9.30
CA SER A 185 -26.36 1.04 9.53
C SER A 185 -26.21 2.12 10.62
N LEU A 186 -27.27 2.88 10.93
CA LEU A 186 -27.27 3.85 12.02
C LEU A 186 -27.46 3.21 13.40
N LYS A 187 -28.03 1.99 13.50
CA LYS A 187 -28.26 1.31 14.79
C LYS A 187 -26.97 1.05 15.56
N GLU A 188 -25.93 0.66 14.86
CA GLU A 188 -24.65 0.27 15.46
C GLU A 188 -23.67 1.43 15.52
N CYS A 189 -24.05 2.65 15.10
CA CYS A 189 -23.12 3.77 15.05
C CYS A 189 -22.97 4.44 16.41
N ASN A 190 -21.75 4.95 16.68
CA ASN A 190 -21.50 5.83 17.80
C ASN A 190 -21.94 7.26 17.43
N PRO A 191 -22.92 7.88 18.14
CA PRO A 191 -23.44 9.21 17.81
C PRO A 191 -22.37 10.31 17.76
N ASN A 192 -21.37 10.24 18.66
CA ASN A 192 -20.28 11.23 18.67
C ASN A 192 -19.39 11.11 17.44
N LYS A 193 -19.12 9.87 16.97
CA LYS A 193 -18.37 9.63 15.75
C LYS A 193 -19.14 10.09 14.54
N LEU A 194 -20.43 9.74 14.43
CA LEU A 194 -21.31 10.20 13.35
C LEU A 194 -21.32 11.74 13.26
N HIS A 195 -21.46 12.43 14.40
CA HIS A 195 -21.42 13.89 14.45
C HIS A 195 -20.10 14.45 13.90
N GLN A 196 -18.95 13.88 14.31
CA GLN A 196 -17.63 14.30 13.80
C GLN A 196 -17.52 14.09 12.28
N ASP A 197 -17.93 12.92 11.79
CA ASP A 197 -17.83 12.55 10.38
C ASP A 197 -18.67 13.47 9.49
N ILE A 198 -19.93 13.71 9.84
CA ILE A 198 -20.82 14.57 9.03
C ILE A 198 -20.43 16.06 9.08
N CYS A 199 -19.99 16.57 10.23
CA CYS A 199 -19.45 17.93 10.32
C CYS A 199 -18.14 18.08 9.55
N GLY A 200 -17.29 17.04 9.57
CA GLY A 200 -16.07 16.96 8.77
C GLY A 200 -16.35 17.01 7.27
N LEU A 201 -17.34 16.25 6.80
CA LEU A 201 -17.77 16.26 5.41
C LEU A 201 -18.36 17.61 4.99
N ASN A 202 -19.19 18.23 5.84
CA ASN A 202 -19.73 19.56 5.59
C ASN A 202 -18.63 20.60 5.33
N LYS A 203 -17.61 20.60 6.20
CA LYS A 203 -16.43 21.47 6.07
C LYS A 203 -15.59 21.13 4.82
N LYS A 204 -15.33 19.84 4.58
CA LYS A 204 -14.51 19.37 3.46
C LYS A 204 -15.12 19.72 2.11
N TYR A 205 -16.42 19.54 1.97
CA TYR A 205 -17.13 19.78 0.69
C TYR A 205 -17.74 21.19 0.59
N LYS A 206 -17.57 22.05 1.64
CA LYS A 206 -18.08 23.43 1.70
C LYS A 206 -19.59 23.49 1.42
N LEU A 207 -20.35 22.62 2.07
CA LEU A 207 -21.80 22.47 1.84
C LEU A 207 -22.61 23.62 2.47
N GLU A 208 -22.00 24.43 3.32
CA GLU A 208 -22.62 25.59 4.02
C GLU A 208 -23.85 25.24 4.89
N LEU A 209 -23.96 23.96 5.30
CA LEU A 209 -25.03 23.53 6.20
C LEU A 209 -24.73 23.93 7.63
N THR A 210 -25.78 24.33 8.37
CA THR A 210 -25.66 24.54 9.82
C THR A 210 -25.41 23.20 10.51
N ASN A 211 -24.26 23.04 11.18
CA ASN A 211 -23.92 21.79 11.83
C ASN A 211 -24.95 21.44 12.93
N PRO A 212 -25.41 20.18 13.00
CA PRO A 212 -26.28 19.73 14.08
C PRO A 212 -25.50 19.69 15.39
N THR A 213 -26.20 19.76 16.51
CA THR A 213 -25.64 19.54 17.84
C THR A 213 -25.37 18.05 18.07
N LYS A 214 -24.55 17.71 19.06
CA LYS A 214 -24.32 16.32 19.46
C LYS A 214 -25.59 15.64 19.97
N GLU A 215 -26.42 16.43 20.66
CA GLU A 215 -27.70 16.01 21.22
C GLU A 215 -28.69 15.66 20.10
N GLU A 216 -28.79 16.48 19.05
CA GLU A 216 -29.63 16.19 17.88
C GLU A 216 -29.20 14.91 17.18
N VAL A 217 -27.90 14.72 16.95
CA VAL A 217 -27.37 13.49 16.32
C VAL A 217 -27.62 12.26 17.21
N ALA A 218 -27.49 12.39 18.51
CA ALA A 218 -27.81 11.31 19.45
C ALA A 218 -29.30 10.96 19.43
N GLU A 219 -30.18 11.97 19.31
CA GLU A 219 -31.61 11.76 19.17
C GLU A 219 -31.95 11.02 17.85
N TRP A 220 -31.34 11.37 16.73
CA TRP A 220 -31.54 10.66 15.45
C TRP A 220 -31.20 9.18 15.58
N VAL A 221 -30.04 8.86 16.17
CA VAL A 221 -29.59 7.48 16.36
C VAL A 221 -30.52 6.72 17.34
N SER A 222 -31.02 7.39 18.38
CA SER A 222 -31.90 6.76 19.37
C SER A 222 -33.27 6.37 18.80
N LYS A 223 -33.73 7.08 17.77
CA LYS A 223 -35.03 6.78 17.09
C LYS A 223 -34.96 5.58 16.12
N VAL A 224 -33.74 5.10 15.84
CA VAL A 224 -33.51 3.91 15.01
C VAL A 224 -33.58 2.64 15.86
N ASN A 225 -33.29 2.74 17.16
CA ASN A 225 -33.33 1.67 18.15
C ASN A 225 -34.72 1.64 18.80
#